data_11de0f61fc662da0260e27424b345a11
#
_entry.id   11de0f61fc662da0260e27424b345a11
#
_cell.length_a   1.000
_cell.length_b   1.000
_cell.length_c   1.000
_cell.angle_alpha   90.00
_cell.angle_beta   90.00
_cell.angle_gamma   90.00
#
_symmetry.space_group_name_H-M   'P 1'
#
loop_
_entity.id
_entity.type
_entity.pdbx_description
1 polymer ?
#
loop_
_entity_poly.entity_id
_entity_poly.type
_entity_poly.pdbx_seq_one_letter_code
_entity_poly.pdbx_strand_id
1 'polypeptide(L)'
;MNLAYIPSPTFSKFQVGPFTIHMYAICILIGICVAVWILTTRWKRYGGTFDQILDTTLVTVPCALVGARLYHCITTPADYFPPTGNLINILKVWEGGMAIFGGISVGTLVAFLWCRHKHYPFAIFADAIAPALPVAQAIGRLGNWFNQELYGWPTTLPWGLKLNDADAIGKSEICYSGAECPDYKTTLFHPTFLYEMIWNLIGAAIIIYLGHKLADRLRAGQQFAMYLMWYGLGRTWIENVRINYSTVILGLRTNVWTAIIVFVIGCILFIVLYQHGPDSKVQARQLAAVTADELERQSIEEERLRQKKSQRGNMQ
;
A
#
# COMPACT_ATOMS: atom_id res chain seq x y z
N MET A 1 -32.59 24.28 0.14
CA MET A 1 -32.41 22.90 0.65
C MET A 1 -30.99 22.78 1.13
N ASN A 2 -30.77 22.57 2.45
CA ASN A 2 -29.45 22.22 2.95
C ASN A 2 -29.15 20.80 2.47
N LEU A 3 -28.46 20.67 1.33
CA LEU A 3 -27.93 19.40 0.87
C LEU A 3 -26.97 18.88 1.95
N ALA A 4 -27.22 17.68 2.45
CA ALA A 4 -26.21 16.99 3.23
C ALA A 4 -24.95 16.85 2.36
N TYR A 5 -23.80 17.15 2.89
CA TYR A 5 -22.52 17.01 2.17
C TYR A 5 -21.45 16.50 3.13
N ILE A 6 -20.39 15.93 2.59
CA ILE A 6 -19.21 15.56 3.35
C ILE A 6 -18.28 16.77 3.37
N PRO A 7 -18.02 17.38 4.56
CA PRO A 7 -17.07 18.49 4.64
C PRO A 7 -15.64 17.99 4.49
N SER A 8 -14.78 18.73 3.81
CA SER A 8 -13.34 18.50 3.87
C SER A 8 -12.78 19.02 5.19
N PRO A 9 -11.73 18.39 5.74
CA PRO A 9 -11.02 18.91 6.91
C PRO A 9 -10.45 20.30 6.65
N THR A 10 -10.42 21.13 7.69
CA THR A 10 -9.84 22.48 7.62
C THR A 10 -8.32 22.50 7.78
N PHE A 11 -7.71 21.37 8.11
CA PHE A 11 -6.27 21.22 8.29
C PHE A 11 -5.75 19.95 7.63
N SER A 12 -4.61 20.04 6.96
CA SER A 12 -3.88 18.89 6.37
C SER A 12 -2.54 18.64 7.08
N LYS A 13 -2.09 19.58 7.91
CA LYS A 13 -0.82 19.53 8.62
C LYS A 13 -0.91 20.29 9.93
N PHE A 14 -0.05 19.92 10.88
CA PHE A 14 0.15 20.66 12.14
C PHE A 14 1.63 20.67 12.51
N GLN A 15 2.02 21.61 13.40
CA GLN A 15 3.41 21.76 13.83
C GLN A 15 3.61 21.18 15.23
N VAL A 16 4.71 20.44 15.41
CA VAL A 16 5.21 19.97 16.70
C VAL A 16 6.64 20.46 16.84
N GLY A 17 6.85 21.58 17.54
CA GLY A 17 8.14 22.24 17.57
C GLY A 17 8.59 22.67 16.16
N PRO A 18 9.80 22.30 15.72
CA PRO A 18 10.31 22.65 14.39
C PRO A 18 9.77 21.74 13.27
N PHE A 19 9.02 20.67 13.61
CA PHE A 19 8.58 19.68 12.65
C PHE A 19 7.15 19.93 12.18
N THR A 20 6.94 19.93 10.87
CA THR A 20 5.61 19.95 10.27
C THR A 20 5.16 18.51 10.00
N ILE A 21 4.10 18.07 10.66
CA ILE A 21 3.52 16.73 10.50
C ILE A 21 2.31 16.82 9.60
N HIS A 22 2.32 16.05 8.53
CA HIS A 22 1.21 15.94 7.59
C HIS A 22 0.24 14.83 8.01
N MET A 23 -1.06 15.09 7.99
CA MET A 23 -2.10 14.09 8.27
C MET A 23 -2.02 12.89 7.32
N TYR A 24 -1.62 13.13 6.08
CA TYR A 24 -1.37 12.07 5.10
C TYR A 24 -0.30 11.06 5.58
N ALA A 25 0.80 11.55 6.15
CA ALA A 25 1.86 10.69 6.69
C ALA A 25 1.37 9.85 7.88
N ILE A 26 0.52 10.45 8.74
CA ILE A 26 -0.10 9.71 9.86
C ILE A 26 -1.02 8.61 9.34
N CYS A 27 -1.87 8.90 8.35
CA CYS A 27 -2.74 7.88 7.74
C CYS A 27 -1.93 6.73 7.13
N ILE A 28 -0.83 7.02 6.43
CA ILE A 28 0.06 5.99 5.90
C ILE A 28 0.66 5.15 7.04
N LEU A 29 1.17 5.77 8.09
CA LEU A 29 1.75 5.07 9.23
C LEU A 29 0.74 4.14 9.91
N ILE A 30 -0.47 4.63 10.17
CA ILE A 30 -1.58 3.81 10.70
C ILE A 30 -1.88 2.66 9.73
N GLY A 31 -1.94 2.93 8.43
CA GLY A 31 -2.15 1.91 7.41
C GLY A 31 -1.08 0.82 7.45
N ILE A 32 0.19 1.17 7.60
CA ILE A 32 1.31 0.22 7.75
C ILE A 32 1.15 -0.60 9.03
N CYS A 33 0.88 0.04 10.16
CA CYS A 33 0.69 -0.67 11.44
C CYS A 33 -0.46 -1.69 11.37
N VAL A 34 -1.60 -1.29 10.79
CA VAL A 34 -2.75 -2.18 10.61
C VAL A 34 -2.43 -3.30 9.62
N ALA A 35 -1.71 -3.01 8.53
CA ALA A 35 -1.28 -4.04 7.58
C ALA A 35 -0.35 -5.07 8.24
N VAL A 36 0.63 -4.63 9.03
CA VAL A 36 1.54 -5.51 9.79
C VAL A 36 0.76 -6.35 10.80
N TRP A 37 -0.22 -5.78 11.49
CA TRP A 37 -1.07 -6.52 12.41
C TRP A 37 -1.89 -7.62 11.72
N ILE A 38 -2.55 -7.30 10.59
CA ILE A 38 -3.32 -8.27 9.80
C ILE A 38 -2.38 -9.35 9.24
N LEU A 39 -1.25 -8.96 8.64
CA LEU A 39 -0.25 -9.86 8.09
C LEU A 39 0.26 -10.82 9.17
N THR A 40 0.65 -10.31 10.34
CA THR A 40 1.11 -11.12 11.47
C THR A 40 0.05 -12.12 11.94
N THR A 41 -1.20 -11.66 12.08
CA THR A 41 -2.30 -12.53 12.52
C THR A 41 -2.51 -13.69 11.54
N ARG A 42 -2.38 -13.42 10.24
CA ARG A 42 -2.50 -14.44 9.20
C ARG A 42 -1.26 -15.33 9.11
N TRP A 43 -0.07 -14.74 9.23
CA TRP A 43 1.20 -15.46 9.23
C TRP A 43 1.28 -16.49 10.35
N LYS A 44 0.82 -16.12 11.56
CA LYS A 44 0.73 -17.04 12.71
C LYS A 44 -0.18 -18.24 12.44
N ARG A 45 -1.24 -18.09 11.63
CA ARG A 45 -2.09 -19.22 11.23
C ARG A 45 -1.38 -20.24 10.34
N TYR A 46 -0.34 -19.81 9.63
CA TYR A 46 0.52 -20.67 8.83
C TYR A 46 1.73 -21.21 9.60
N GLY A 47 1.83 -20.92 10.90
CA GLY A 47 2.90 -21.42 11.78
C GLY A 47 4.11 -20.48 11.91
N GLY A 48 4.01 -19.24 11.46
CA GLY A 48 5.06 -18.23 11.62
C GLY A 48 4.94 -17.39 12.89
N THR A 49 5.88 -16.48 13.11
CA THR A 49 5.97 -15.59 14.27
C THR A 49 5.81 -14.13 13.93
N PHE A 50 5.61 -13.29 14.95
CA PHE A 50 5.62 -11.82 14.81
C PHE A 50 6.99 -11.29 14.39
N ASP A 51 8.05 -11.84 14.97
CA ASP A 51 9.43 -11.37 14.75
C ASP A 51 9.84 -11.55 13.26
N GLN A 52 9.40 -12.65 12.64
CA GLN A 52 9.63 -12.87 11.20
C GLN A 52 8.97 -11.77 10.34
N ILE A 53 7.77 -11.33 10.70
CA ILE A 53 7.08 -10.25 10.00
C ILE A 53 7.72 -8.90 10.31
N LEU A 54 8.11 -8.67 11.55
CA LEU A 54 8.80 -7.43 11.95
C LEU A 54 10.11 -7.27 11.17
N ASP A 55 10.96 -8.31 11.15
CA ASP A 55 12.21 -8.31 10.41
C ASP A 55 11.98 -8.07 8.91
N THR A 56 11.02 -8.77 8.33
CA THR A 56 10.66 -8.60 6.91
C THR A 56 10.21 -7.17 6.64
N THR A 57 9.41 -6.58 7.53
CA THR A 57 8.90 -5.21 7.40
C THR A 57 10.03 -4.18 7.54
N LEU A 58 10.91 -4.36 8.54
CA LEU A 58 12.05 -3.48 8.80
C LEU A 58 13.05 -3.44 7.63
N VAL A 59 13.16 -4.50 6.85
CA VAL A 59 13.99 -4.53 5.65
C VAL A 59 13.22 -4.02 4.44
N THR A 60 11.99 -4.47 4.24
CA THR A 60 11.23 -4.19 3.01
C THR A 60 10.76 -2.74 2.92
N VAL A 61 10.27 -2.15 4.01
CA VAL A 61 9.69 -0.80 3.98
C VAL A 61 10.74 0.28 3.69
N PRO A 62 11.90 0.33 4.36
CA PRO A 62 12.96 1.29 4.00
C PRO A 62 13.45 1.13 2.55
N CYS A 63 13.65 -0.11 2.09
CA CYS A 63 14.06 -0.37 0.72
C CYS A 63 12.99 0.08 -0.29
N ALA A 64 11.71 -0.11 0.00
CA ALA A 64 10.61 0.38 -0.83
C ALA A 64 10.59 1.93 -0.91
N LEU A 65 10.86 2.62 0.21
CA LEU A 65 10.98 4.09 0.21
C LEU A 65 12.15 4.57 -0.66
N VAL A 66 13.32 3.90 -0.55
CA VAL A 66 14.47 4.18 -1.42
C VAL A 66 14.10 3.92 -2.88
N GLY A 67 13.44 2.81 -3.18
CA GLY A 67 12.98 2.47 -4.52
C GLY A 67 12.01 3.51 -5.09
N ALA A 68 11.07 3.99 -4.30
CA ALA A 68 10.14 5.05 -4.68
C ALA A 68 10.86 6.35 -5.03
N ARG A 69 11.89 6.71 -4.24
CA ARG A 69 12.71 7.91 -4.49
C ARG A 69 13.56 7.78 -5.74
N LEU A 70 14.27 6.67 -5.89
CA LEU A 70 15.12 6.42 -7.06
C LEU A 70 14.32 6.43 -8.37
N TYR A 71 13.15 5.80 -8.38
CA TYR A 71 12.28 5.82 -9.55
C TYR A 71 11.82 7.25 -9.89
N HIS A 72 11.48 8.05 -8.89
CA HIS A 72 11.12 9.46 -9.10
C HIS A 72 12.30 10.25 -9.67
N CYS A 73 13.52 10.05 -9.16
CA CYS A 73 14.72 10.71 -9.70
C CYS A 73 14.98 10.36 -11.17
N ILE A 74 14.67 9.12 -11.58
CA ILE A 74 14.82 8.67 -12.97
C ILE A 74 13.73 9.27 -13.86
N THR A 75 12.50 9.38 -13.38
CA THR A 75 11.37 9.86 -14.17
C THR A 75 11.25 11.39 -14.25
N THR A 76 11.85 12.11 -13.29
CA THR A 76 11.91 13.58 -13.24
C THR A 76 13.35 14.08 -13.04
N PRO A 77 14.25 13.81 -13.98
CA PRO A 77 15.67 14.11 -13.79
C PRO A 77 15.98 15.61 -13.66
N ALA A 78 15.15 16.47 -14.21
CA ALA A 78 15.33 17.93 -14.16
C ALA A 78 15.32 18.50 -12.73
N ASP A 79 14.65 17.84 -11.78
CA ASP A 79 14.57 18.29 -10.39
C ASP A 79 15.83 17.93 -9.58
N TYR A 80 16.63 16.98 -10.07
CA TYR A 80 17.75 16.37 -9.33
C TYR A 80 19.10 16.56 -9.97
N PHE A 81 19.17 16.65 -11.29
CA PHE A 81 20.45 16.69 -12.02
C PHE A 81 20.71 18.05 -12.68
N PRO A 82 22.00 18.47 -12.74
CA PRO A 82 22.36 19.70 -13.47
C PRO A 82 21.92 19.65 -14.94
N PRO A 83 21.62 20.82 -15.58
CA PRO A 83 21.86 22.19 -15.08
C PRO A 83 20.76 22.77 -14.20
N THR A 84 19.55 22.17 -14.16
CA THR A 84 18.38 22.74 -13.47
C THR A 84 18.19 22.22 -12.05
N GLY A 85 18.62 20.99 -11.76
CA GLY A 85 18.43 20.32 -10.47
C GLY A 85 19.65 20.36 -9.57
N ASN A 86 19.46 19.90 -8.32
CA ASN A 86 20.52 19.76 -7.33
C ASN A 86 20.51 18.32 -6.78
N LEU A 87 21.68 17.65 -6.81
CA LEU A 87 21.84 16.28 -6.29
C LEU A 87 21.45 16.11 -4.82
N ILE A 88 21.59 17.16 -4.00
CA ILE A 88 21.16 17.13 -2.60
C ILE A 88 19.66 16.88 -2.47
N ASN A 89 18.85 17.29 -3.46
CA ASN A 89 17.42 17.05 -3.48
C ASN A 89 17.06 15.56 -3.48
N ILE A 90 17.97 14.67 -3.92
CA ILE A 90 17.76 13.20 -3.84
C ILE A 90 17.53 12.75 -2.40
N LEU A 91 18.20 13.36 -1.43
CA LEU A 91 18.11 13.01 -0.01
C LEU A 91 16.91 13.65 0.70
N LYS A 92 16.32 14.69 0.12
CA LYS A 92 15.21 15.44 0.73
C LYS A 92 13.86 14.75 0.50
N VAL A 93 13.68 13.57 1.05
CA VAL A 93 12.42 12.79 0.93
C VAL A 93 11.21 13.47 1.54
N TRP A 94 11.42 14.38 2.49
CA TRP A 94 10.36 15.16 3.17
C TRP A 94 9.76 16.27 2.32
N GLU A 95 10.40 16.65 1.20
CA GLU A 95 9.87 17.62 0.22
C GLU A 95 8.93 16.93 -0.81
N GLY A 96 8.67 15.63 -0.67
CA GLY A 96 7.87 14.87 -1.62
C GLY A 96 8.73 14.18 -2.69
N GLY A 97 8.16 13.91 -3.86
CA GLY A 97 8.88 13.25 -4.95
C GLY A 97 9.11 11.76 -4.71
N MET A 98 8.03 11.03 -4.45
CA MET A 98 8.00 9.59 -4.23
C MET A 98 7.10 8.94 -5.28
N ALA A 99 7.64 8.04 -6.09
CA ALA A 99 6.89 7.35 -7.14
C ALA A 99 6.47 5.94 -6.67
N ILE A 100 5.16 5.69 -6.65
CA ILE A 100 4.58 4.45 -6.14
C ILE A 100 5.09 3.21 -6.87
N PHE A 101 5.33 3.29 -8.18
CA PHE A 101 5.81 2.16 -8.97
C PHE A 101 7.20 1.69 -8.53
N GLY A 102 8.11 2.63 -8.20
CA GLY A 102 9.42 2.31 -7.64
C GLY A 102 9.31 1.62 -6.29
N GLY A 103 8.43 2.12 -5.42
CA GLY A 103 8.18 1.53 -4.12
C GLY A 103 7.64 0.11 -4.20
N ILE A 104 6.64 -0.12 -5.04
CA ILE A 104 6.04 -1.46 -5.24
C ILE A 104 7.07 -2.42 -5.83
N SER A 105 7.79 -2.02 -6.89
CA SER A 105 8.75 -2.90 -7.56
C SER A 105 9.89 -3.31 -6.64
N VAL A 106 10.55 -2.33 -5.99
CA VAL A 106 11.67 -2.61 -5.09
C VAL A 106 11.18 -3.32 -3.83
N GLY A 107 10.06 -2.89 -3.24
CA GLY A 107 9.48 -3.54 -2.06
C GLY A 107 9.14 -5.01 -2.31
N THR A 108 8.48 -5.32 -3.44
CA THR A 108 8.15 -6.70 -3.79
C THR A 108 9.41 -7.54 -4.04
N LEU A 109 10.39 -6.99 -4.76
CA LEU A 109 11.65 -7.68 -5.02
C LEU A 109 12.40 -7.98 -3.71
N VAL A 110 12.51 -7.00 -2.82
CA VAL A 110 13.19 -7.17 -1.53
C VAL A 110 12.45 -8.16 -0.64
N ALA A 111 11.12 -8.09 -0.57
CA ALA A 111 10.32 -9.08 0.17
C ALA A 111 10.52 -10.50 -0.38
N PHE A 112 10.54 -10.66 -1.71
CA PHE A 112 10.82 -11.96 -2.35
C PHE A 112 12.22 -12.47 -2.00
N LEU A 113 13.26 -11.65 -2.16
CA LEU A 113 14.64 -12.02 -1.85
C LEU A 113 14.84 -12.34 -0.37
N TRP A 114 14.21 -11.55 0.51
CA TRP A 114 14.22 -11.80 1.95
C TRP A 114 13.57 -13.12 2.34
N CYS A 115 12.35 -13.38 1.82
CA CYS A 115 11.68 -14.66 2.03
C CYS A 115 12.54 -15.82 1.53
N ARG A 116 13.18 -15.66 0.36
CA ARG A 116 14.07 -16.69 -0.18
C ARG A 116 15.32 -16.91 0.69
N HIS A 117 15.92 -15.83 1.19
CA HIS A 117 17.08 -15.87 2.09
C HIS A 117 16.75 -16.56 3.42
N LYS A 118 15.60 -16.27 3.97
CA LYS A 118 15.09 -16.85 5.24
C LYS A 118 14.38 -18.21 5.06
N HIS A 119 14.31 -18.73 3.84
CA HIS A 119 13.55 -19.94 3.49
C HIS A 119 12.05 -19.87 3.79
N TYR A 120 11.48 -18.67 3.89
CA TYR A 120 10.04 -18.47 4.05
C TYR A 120 9.32 -18.72 2.73
N PRO A 121 8.19 -19.46 2.74
CA PRO A 121 7.40 -19.70 1.53
C PRO A 121 6.74 -18.39 1.04
N PHE A 122 7.29 -17.79 -0.03
CA PHE A 122 6.81 -16.50 -0.54
C PHE A 122 5.35 -16.51 -0.97
N ALA A 123 4.84 -17.62 -1.51
CA ALA A 123 3.44 -17.71 -1.92
C ALA A 123 2.46 -17.60 -0.73
N ILE A 124 2.80 -18.21 0.41
CA ILE A 124 2.03 -18.05 1.67
C ILE A 124 2.19 -16.62 2.24
N PHE A 125 3.37 -16.03 2.14
CA PHE A 125 3.57 -14.63 2.54
C PHE A 125 2.69 -13.69 1.70
N ALA A 126 2.64 -13.88 0.38
CA ALA A 126 1.78 -13.14 -0.52
C ALA A 126 0.28 -13.31 -0.17
N ASP A 127 -0.17 -14.52 0.17
CA ASP A 127 -1.54 -14.75 0.63
C ASP A 127 -1.82 -14.13 2.00
N ALA A 128 -0.85 -14.11 2.90
CA ALA A 128 -1.01 -13.50 4.21
C ALA A 128 -1.17 -11.97 4.11
N ILE A 129 -0.42 -11.32 3.21
CA ILE A 129 -0.49 -9.86 3.01
C ILE A 129 -1.69 -9.44 2.13
N ALA A 130 -2.26 -10.32 1.33
CA ALA A 130 -3.30 -10.00 0.35
C ALA A 130 -4.49 -9.17 0.89
N PRO A 131 -5.12 -9.48 2.02
CA PRO A 131 -6.18 -8.64 2.58
C PRO A 131 -5.65 -7.43 3.38
N ALA A 132 -4.39 -7.44 3.78
CA ALA A 132 -3.80 -6.32 4.52
C ALA A 132 -3.57 -5.11 3.63
N LEU A 133 -3.20 -5.33 2.36
CA LEU A 133 -2.96 -4.27 1.38
C LEU A 133 -4.20 -3.41 1.15
N PRO A 134 -5.38 -3.94 0.80
CA PRO A 134 -6.56 -3.09 0.59
C PRO A 134 -7.02 -2.40 1.88
N VAL A 135 -6.82 -2.97 3.07
CA VAL A 135 -7.12 -2.26 4.33
C VAL A 135 -6.17 -1.07 4.52
N ALA A 136 -4.87 -1.25 4.29
CA ALA A 136 -3.92 -0.15 4.35
C ALA A 136 -4.22 0.93 3.29
N GLN A 137 -4.59 0.53 2.07
CA GLN A 137 -5.03 1.44 1.01
C GLN A 137 -6.27 2.23 1.44
N ALA A 138 -7.26 1.58 2.05
CA ALA A 138 -8.47 2.25 2.56
C ALA A 138 -8.12 3.34 3.59
N ILE A 139 -7.23 3.04 4.53
CA ILE A 139 -6.77 4.00 5.55
C ILE A 139 -5.98 5.14 4.88
N GLY A 140 -5.12 4.82 3.90
CA GLY A 140 -4.38 5.82 3.15
C GLY A 140 -5.27 6.82 2.39
N ARG A 141 -6.48 6.42 1.97
CA ARG A 141 -7.44 7.32 1.31
C ARG A 141 -7.97 8.43 2.23
N LEU A 142 -7.95 8.23 3.55
CA LEU A 142 -8.23 9.33 4.48
C LEU A 142 -7.18 10.45 4.36
N GLY A 143 -5.94 10.12 4.05
CA GLY A 143 -4.90 11.12 3.75
C GLY A 143 -5.27 12.01 2.56
N ASN A 144 -5.84 11.45 1.50
CA ASN A 144 -6.32 12.24 0.35
C ASN A 144 -7.49 13.16 0.72
N TRP A 145 -8.36 12.75 1.65
CA TRP A 145 -9.43 13.60 2.18
C TRP A 145 -8.86 14.80 2.96
N PHE A 146 -7.85 14.57 3.82
CA PHE A 146 -7.18 15.66 4.53
C PHE A 146 -6.45 16.62 3.59
N ASN A 147 -5.83 16.12 2.52
CA ASN A 147 -5.15 16.93 1.52
C ASN A 147 -6.08 17.56 0.50
N GLN A 148 -7.38 17.23 0.51
CA GLN A 148 -8.38 17.69 -0.47
C GLN A 148 -7.93 17.41 -1.92
N GLU A 149 -7.41 16.22 -2.17
CA GLU A 149 -6.86 15.81 -3.46
C GLU A 149 -7.56 14.55 -4.00
N LEU A 150 -7.40 14.30 -5.30
CA LEU A 150 -7.91 13.10 -5.98
C LEU A 150 -9.43 12.92 -5.88
N TYR A 151 -10.20 14.00 -5.76
CA TYR A 151 -11.66 13.98 -5.82
C TYR A 151 -12.17 13.77 -7.26
N GLY A 152 -13.49 13.54 -7.41
CA GLY A 152 -14.09 13.26 -8.71
C GLY A 152 -14.80 14.48 -9.32
N TRP A 153 -15.54 14.25 -10.41
CA TRP A 153 -16.30 15.27 -11.13
C TRP A 153 -17.33 15.96 -10.23
N PRO A 154 -17.81 17.16 -10.60
CA PRO A 154 -18.91 17.83 -9.93
C PRO A 154 -20.15 16.92 -9.79
N THR A 155 -20.85 17.01 -8.67
CA THR A 155 -22.01 16.17 -8.38
C THR A 155 -23.09 16.93 -7.60
N THR A 156 -24.34 16.51 -7.76
CA THR A 156 -25.48 16.98 -6.97
C THR A 156 -25.93 15.96 -5.93
N LEU A 157 -25.17 14.88 -5.76
CA LEU A 157 -25.51 13.82 -4.80
C LEU A 157 -25.44 14.32 -3.36
N PRO A 158 -26.33 13.83 -2.47
CA PRO A 158 -26.40 14.31 -1.09
C PRO A 158 -25.17 13.98 -0.22
N TRP A 159 -24.27 13.14 -0.70
CA TRP A 159 -22.97 12.84 -0.07
C TRP A 159 -21.79 13.42 -0.84
N GLY A 160 -21.99 14.46 -1.63
CA GLY A 160 -20.93 15.16 -2.33
C GLY A 160 -19.90 15.75 -1.37
N LEU A 161 -18.63 15.77 -1.78
CA LEU A 161 -17.52 16.34 -1.03
C LEU A 161 -17.49 17.86 -1.25
N LYS A 162 -17.44 18.63 -0.17
CA LYS A 162 -17.23 20.07 -0.22
C LYS A 162 -15.76 20.38 0.04
N LEU A 163 -15.13 21.08 -0.91
CA LEU A 163 -13.74 21.53 -0.76
C LEU A 163 -13.69 22.84 0.01
N ASN A 164 -12.62 23.05 0.78
CA ASN A 164 -12.39 24.28 1.55
C ASN A 164 -11.22 25.11 0.98
N ASP A 165 -10.46 24.54 0.03
CA ASP A 165 -9.25 25.13 -0.50
C ASP A 165 -9.41 25.43 -2.01
N ALA A 166 -9.16 26.68 -2.40
CA ALA A 166 -9.18 27.11 -3.79
C ALA A 166 -8.05 26.47 -4.61
N ASP A 167 -6.89 26.24 -4.00
CA ASP A 167 -5.74 25.62 -4.68
C ASP A 167 -6.01 24.15 -5.04
N ALA A 168 -6.89 23.47 -4.29
CA ALA A 168 -7.29 22.12 -4.59
C ALA A 168 -7.97 22.02 -5.96
N ILE A 169 -8.84 23.00 -6.29
CA ILE A 169 -9.58 23.01 -7.55
C ILE A 169 -8.72 23.42 -8.75
N GLY A 170 -7.75 24.31 -8.54
CA GLY A 170 -6.83 24.77 -9.60
C GLY A 170 -6.02 23.64 -10.25
N LYS A 171 -5.91 22.48 -9.58
CA LYS A 171 -5.24 21.27 -10.09
C LYS A 171 -6.19 20.28 -10.77
N SER A 172 -7.45 20.65 -10.99
CA SER A 172 -8.43 19.80 -11.68
C SER A 172 -8.26 19.83 -13.21
N GLU A 173 -8.66 18.73 -13.85
CA GLU A 173 -8.62 18.62 -15.33
C GLU A 173 -9.51 19.66 -16.01
N ILE A 174 -10.63 20.05 -15.39
CA ILE A 174 -11.53 21.09 -15.91
C ILE A 174 -10.77 22.41 -16.06
N CYS A 175 -10.00 22.80 -15.07
CA CYS A 175 -9.24 24.06 -15.12
C CYS A 175 -8.08 23.99 -16.12
N TYR A 176 -7.47 22.83 -16.33
CA TYR A 176 -6.40 22.63 -17.33
C TYR A 176 -6.93 22.56 -18.77
N SER A 177 -8.16 22.12 -18.98
CA SER A 177 -8.75 22.02 -20.32
C SER A 177 -9.22 23.37 -20.90
N GLY A 178 -9.03 24.47 -20.15
CA GLY A 178 -9.47 25.80 -20.55
C GLY A 178 -10.96 26.07 -20.35
N ALA A 179 -11.67 25.15 -19.71
CA ALA A 179 -13.03 25.37 -19.24
C ALA A 179 -13.01 26.25 -17.96
N GLU A 180 -14.10 26.97 -17.71
CA GLU A 180 -14.25 27.75 -16.50
C GLU A 180 -14.19 26.86 -15.26
N CYS A 181 -13.26 27.15 -14.32
CA CYS A 181 -13.13 26.39 -13.10
C CYS A 181 -14.39 26.48 -12.24
N PRO A 182 -14.96 25.38 -11.79
CA PRO A 182 -16.11 25.40 -10.90
C PRO A 182 -15.79 26.16 -9.60
N ASP A 183 -16.73 26.96 -9.12
CA ASP A 183 -16.58 27.61 -7.81
C ASP A 183 -16.63 26.54 -6.70
N TYR A 184 -15.50 26.35 -6.00
CA TYR A 184 -15.36 25.36 -4.92
C TYR A 184 -16.28 25.66 -3.72
N LYS A 185 -16.75 26.90 -3.55
CA LYS A 185 -17.64 27.27 -2.45
C LYS A 185 -19.07 26.78 -2.65
N THR A 186 -19.48 26.62 -3.89
CA THR A 186 -20.85 26.26 -4.27
C THR A 186 -20.97 24.86 -4.88
N THR A 187 -19.87 24.32 -5.44
CA THR A 187 -19.85 23.02 -6.12
C THR A 187 -19.48 21.88 -5.16
N LEU A 188 -20.21 20.78 -5.24
CA LEU A 188 -19.88 19.52 -4.58
C LEU A 188 -19.22 18.59 -5.60
N PHE A 189 -18.30 17.74 -5.12
CA PHE A 189 -17.52 16.80 -5.93
C PHE A 189 -17.75 15.36 -5.47
N HIS A 190 -17.56 14.40 -6.35
CA HIS A 190 -17.59 12.98 -5.96
C HIS A 190 -16.47 12.67 -4.95
N PRO A 191 -16.77 12.11 -3.77
CA PRO A 191 -15.80 11.74 -2.74
C PRO A 191 -15.11 10.42 -3.11
N THR A 192 -14.22 10.47 -4.10
CA THR A 192 -13.51 9.28 -4.60
C THR A 192 -12.70 8.57 -3.52
N PHE A 193 -12.17 9.33 -2.54
CA PHE A 193 -11.51 8.76 -1.37
C PHE A 193 -12.42 7.77 -0.61
N LEU A 194 -13.70 8.12 -0.43
CA LEU A 194 -14.68 7.28 0.24
C LEU A 194 -15.05 6.06 -0.62
N TYR A 195 -15.22 6.26 -1.94
CA TYR A 195 -15.52 5.15 -2.85
C TYR A 195 -14.39 4.12 -2.87
N GLU A 196 -13.13 4.59 -2.96
CA GLU A 196 -11.97 3.71 -2.90
C GLU A 196 -11.80 3.03 -1.53
N MET A 197 -12.10 3.75 -0.44
CA MET A 197 -12.06 3.20 0.90
C MET A 197 -13.06 2.04 1.06
N ILE A 198 -14.32 2.26 0.68
CA ILE A 198 -15.37 1.24 0.75
C ILE A 198 -15.03 0.06 -0.15
N TRP A 199 -14.61 0.32 -1.40
CA TRP A 199 -14.19 -0.73 -2.34
C TRP A 199 -13.09 -1.62 -1.77
N ASN A 200 -12.05 -1.00 -1.22
CA ASN A 200 -10.92 -1.72 -0.63
C ASN A 200 -11.33 -2.54 0.59
N LEU A 201 -12.18 -2.01 1.47
CA LEU A 201 -12.66 -2.76 2.64
C LEU A 201 -13.54 -3.95 2.24
N ILE A 202 -14.40 -3.79 1.23
CA ILE A 202 -15.19 -4.89 0.66
C ILE A 202 -14.25 -5.96 0.08
N GLY A 203 -13.22 -5.55 -0.68
CA GLY A 203 -12.22 -6.47 -1.23
C GLY A 203 -11.48 -7.26 -0.16
N ALA A 204 -11.03 -6.58 0.89
CA ALA A 204 -10.42 -7.25 2.03
C ALA A 204 -11.34 -8.29 2.67
N ALA A 205 -12.62 -7.92 2.90
CA ALA A 205 -13.61 -8.83 3.46
C ALA A 205 -13.87 -10.05 2.57
N ILE A 206 -13.98 -9.84 1.26
CA ILE A 206 -14.16 -10.93 0.27
C ILE A 206 -12.95 -11.86 0.28
N ILE A 207 -11.72 -11.33 0.25
CA ILE A 207 -10.49 -12.13 0.25
C ILE A 207 -10.39 -12.95 1.53
N ILE A 208 -10.71 -12.35 2.70
CA ILE A 208 -10.72 -13.07 3.97
C ILE A 208 -11.79 -14.17 3.96
N TYR A 209 -13.01 -13.84 3.56
CA TYR A 209 -14.12 -14.79 3.53
C TYR A 209 -13.84 -15.99 2.59
N LEU A 210 -13.40 -15.72 1.35
CA LEU A 210 -13.08 -16.76 0.39
C LEU A 210 -11.84 -17.55 0.83
N GLY A 211 -10.84 -16.90 1.40
CA GLY A 211 -9.66 -17.55 1.96
C GLY A 211 -9.99 -18.54 3.07
N HIS A 212 -11.03 -18.27 3.88
CA HIS A 212 -11.54 -19.20 4.89
C HIS A 212 -12.43 -20.30 4.29
N LYS A 213 -13.41 -19.89 3.49
CA LYS A 213 -14.38 -20.82 2.91
C LYS A 213 -13.76 -21.84 1.95
N LEU A 214 -12.76 -21.42 1.21
CA LEU A 214 -12.08 -22.22 0.18
C LEU A 214 -10.67 -22.66 0.62
N ALA A 215 -10.35 -22.66 1.91
CA ALA A 215 -9.01 -22.95 2.43
C ALA A 215 -8.44 -24.28 1.92
N ASP A 216 -9.29 -25.30 1.78
CA ASP A 216 -8.88 -26.63 1.29
C ASP A 216 -8.74 -26.72 -0.24
N ARG A 217 -9.23 -25.72 -0.97
CA ARG A 217 -9.23 -25.71 -2.45
C ARG A 217 -8.23 -24.72 -3.04
N LEU A 218 -7.90 -23.67 -2.31
CA LEU A 218 -6.98 -22.65 -2.78
C LEU A 218 -5.53 -23.11 -2.67
N ARG A 219 -4.78 -22.93 -3.74
CA ARG A 219 -3.32 -23.06 -3.76
C ARG A 219 -2.67 -21.80 -3.21
N ALA A 220 -1.44 -21.94 -2.69
CA ALA A 220 -0.69 -20.79 -2.17
C ALA A 220 -0.41 -19.75 -3.27
N GLY A 221 -0.64 -18.47 -2.95
CA GLY A 221 -0.55 -17.33 -3.85
C GLY A 221 -1.87 -16.92 -4.52
N GLN A 222 -2.91 -17.75 -4.47
CA GLN A 222 -4.18 -17.43 -5.14
C GLN A 222 -4.96 -16.30 -4.45
N GLN A 223 -4.84 -16.11 -3.14
CA GLN A 223 -5.47 -14.98 -2.46
C GLN A 223 -4.82 -13.65 -2.88
N PHE A 224 -3.51 -13.65 -3.13
CA PHE A 224 -2.83 -12.49 -3.69
C PHE A 224 -3.28 -12.20 -5.14
N ALA A 225 -3.46 -13.24 -5.95
CA ALA A 225 -4.03 -13.09 -7.29
C ALA A 225 -5.45 -12.47 -7.24
N MET A 226 -6.31 -12.89 -6.29
CA MET A 226 -7.62 -12.26 -6.07
C MET A 226 -7.50 -10.77 -5.70
N TYR A 227 -6.51 -10.40 -4.88
CA TYR A 227 -6.24 -8.99 -4.57
C TYR A 227 -5.89 -8.20 -5.83
N LEU A 228 -5.01 -8.72 -6.70
CA LEU A 228 -4.66 -8.04 -7.96
C LEU A 228 -5.89 -7.83 -8.86
N MET A 229 -6.73 -8.85 -8.99
CA MET A 229 -7.98 -8.76 -9.76
C MET A 229 -8.92 -7.70 -9.16
N TRP A 230 -9.13 -7.71 -7.85
CA TRP A 230 -9.98 -6.76 -7.16
C TRP A 230 -9.49 -5.32 -7.30
N TYR A 231 -8.18 -5.11 -7.10
CA TYR A 231 -7.53 -3.82 -7.26
C TYR A 231 -7.67 -3.29 -8.69
N GLY A 232 -7.33 -4.12 -9.69
CA GLY A 232 -7.41 -3.74 -11.10
C GLY A 232 -8.85 -3.35 -11.51
N LEU A 233 -9.84 -4.15 -11.10
CA LEU A 233 -11.25 -3.86 -11.36
C LEU A 233 -11.68 -2.53 -10.73
N GLY A 234 -11.36 -2.32 -9.45
CA GLY A 234 -11.70 -1.09 -8.73
C GLY A 234 -11.05 0.15 -9.36
N ARG A 235 -9.76 0.04 -9.67
CA ARG A 235 -9.01 1.16 -10.24
C ARG A 235 -9.55 1.57 -11.61
N THR A 236 -10.02 0.63 -12.41
CA THR A 236 -10.57 0.91 -13.75
C THR A 236 -11.78 1.84 -13.70
N TRP A 237 -12.77 1.59 -12.83
CA TRP A 237 -13.96 2.45 -12.78
C TRP A 237 -13.74 3.73 -11.97
N ILE A 238 -12.96 3.67 -10.88
CA ILE A 238 -12.70 4.84 -10.03
C ILE A 238 -11.92 5.91 -10.79
N GLU A 239 -10.95 5.51 -11.62
CA GLU A 239 -10.16 6.44 -12.42
C GLU A 239 -11.04 7.26 -13.38
N ASN A 240 -12.13 6.69 -13.89
CA ASN A 240 -13.07 7.41 -14.76
C ASN A 240 -13.94 8.43 -14.01
N VAL A 241 -14.08 8.29 -12.70
CA VAL A 241 -14.78 9.27 -11.84
C VAL A 241 -13.86 10.43 -11.44
N ARG A 242 -12.55 10.25 -11.50
CA ARG A 242 -11.56 11.25 -11.06
C ARG A 242 -11.42 12.40 -12.04
N ILE A 243 -11.23 13.59 -11.49
CA ILE A 243 -11.04 14.84 -12.26
C ILE A 243 -9.56 15.23 -12.45
N ASN A 244 -8.61 14.53 -11.84
CA ASN A 244 -7.20 14.85 -11.96
C ASN A 244 -6.68 14.62 -13.37
N TYR A 245 -5.80 15.51 -13.82
CA TYR A 245 -5.12 15.34 -15.11
C TYR A 245 -4.41 13.99 -15.20
N SER A 246 -4.58 13.32 -16.30
CA SER A 246 -3.89 12.07 -16.63
C SER A 246 -3.67 11.99 -18.14
N THR A 247 -2.50 11.55 -18.54
CA THR A 247 -2.19 11.32 -19.97
C THR A 247 -3.15 10.26 -20.52
N VAL A 248 -3.72 10.54 -21.69
CA VAL A 248 -4.64 9.63 -22.40
C VAL A 248 -3.87 8.94 -23.53
N ILE A 249 -3.93 7.62 -23.59
CA ILE A 249 -3.33 6.77 -24.61
C ILE A 249 -4.43 5.88 -25.17
N LEU A 250 -4.62 5.91 -26.49
CA LEU A 250 -5.67 5.14 -27.19
C LEU A 250 -7.08 5.33 -26.59
N GLY A 251 -7.41 6.56 -26.19
CA GLY A 251 -8.72 6.90 -25.65
C GLY A 251 -8.93 6.54 -24.17
N LEU A 252 -7.95 5.94 -23.49
CA LEU A 252 -8.01 5.61 -22.06
C LEU A 252 -6.88 6.31 -21.30
N ARG A 253 -7.18 6.68 -20.05
CA ARG A 253 -6.18 7.24 -19.12
C ARG A 253 -5.09 6.21 -18.83
N THR A 254 -3.84 6.62 -18.69
CA THR A 254 -2.69 5.72 -18.43
C THR A 254 -2.93 4.82 -17.22
N ASN A 255 -3.57 5.36 -16.17
CA ASN A 255 -3.89 4.59 -14.97
C ASN A 255 -4.91 3.47 -15.22
N VAL A 256 -5.82 3.63 -16.18
CA VAL A 256 -6.79 2.60 -16.59
C VAL A 256 -6.06 1.46 -17.31
N TRP A 257 -5.10 1.76 -18.17
CA TRP A 257 -4.25 0.74 -18.81
C TRP A 257 -3.50 -0.08 -17.77
N THR A 258 -2.86 0.59 -16.80
CA THR A 258 -2.18 -0.08 -15.70
C THR A 258 -3.13 -0.99 -14.91
N ALA A 259 -4.35 -0.51 -14.63
CA ALA A 259 -5.36 -1.28 -13.92
C ALA A 259 -5.80 -2.54 -14.68
N ILE A 260 -6.01 -2.43 -15.99
CA ILE A 260 -6.36 -3.57 -16.88
C ILE A 260 -5.21 -4.58 -16.89
N ILE A 261 -3.96 -4.12 -17.02
CA ILE A 261 -2.78 -4.99 -17.00
C ILE A 261 -2.70 -5.75 -15.67
N VAL A 262 -2.86 -5.06 -14.54
CA VAL A 262 -2.84 -5.69 -13.21
C VAL A 262 -3.97 -6.70 -13.05
N PHE A 263 -5.17 -6.39 -13.54
CA PHE A 263 -6.30 -7.32 -13.54
C PHE A 263 -5.99 -8.59 -14.35
N VAL A 264 -5.48 -8.44 -15.57
CA VAL A 264 -5.12 -9.57 -16.45
C VAL A 264 -4.00 -10.40 -15.81
N ILE A 265 -2.97 -9.77 -15.25
CA ILE A 265 -1.91 -10.47 -14.50
C ILE A 265 -2.53 -11.27 -13.33
N GLY A 266 -3.46 -10.68 -12.58
CA GLY A 266 -4.17 -11.35 -11.50
C GLY A 266 -4.93 -12.61 -12.00
N CYS A 267 -5.65 -12.50 -13.11
CA CYS A 267 -6.37 -13.62 -13.72
C CYS A 267 -5.40 -14.73 -14.17
N ILE A 268 -4.35 -14.38 -14.88
CA ILE A 268 -3.33 -15.34 -15.35
C ILE A 268 -2.69 -16.04 -14.15
N LEU A 269 -2.25 -15.27 -13.16
CA LEU A 269 -1.63 -15.80 -11.95
C LEU A 269 -2.59 -16.74 -11.20
N PHE A 270 -3.87 -16.38 -11.08
CA PHE A 270 -4.87 -17.23 -10.43
C PHE A 270 -5.02 -18.58 -11.15
N ILE A 271 -5.11 -18.57 -12.49
CA ILE A 271 -5.25 -19.78 -13.31
C ILE A 271 -3.98 -20.65 -13.23
N VAL A 272 -2.80 -20.03 -13.40
CA VAL A 272 -1.51 -20.74 -13.32
C VAL A 272 -1.32 -21.39 -11.95
N LEU A 273 -1.62 -20.66 -10.88
CA LEU A 273 -1.52 -21.19 -9.53
C LEU A 273 -2.58 -22.27 -9.24
N TYR A 274 -3.77 -22.19 -9.83
CA TYR A 274 -4.77 -23.24 -9.71
C TYR A 274 -4.27 -24.56 -10.31
N GLN A 275 -3.57 -24.52 -11.45
CA GLN A 275 -3.07 -25.68 -12.15
C GLN A 275 -1.74 -26.20 -11.57
N HIS A 276 -0.79 -25.29 -11.29
CA HIS A 276 0.60 -25.62 -10.98
C HIS A 276 1.08 -25.04 -9.64
N GLY A 277 0.23 -24.33 -8.90
CA GLY A 277 0.61 -23.70 -7.65
C GLY A 277 0.96 -24.70 -6.55
N PRO A 278 1.84 -24.31 -5.61
CA PRO A 278 2.19 -25.14 -4.48
C PRO A 278 0.99 -25.33 -3.54
N ASP A 279 0.91 -26.48 -2.90
CA ASP A 279 -0.12 -26.78 -1.92
C ASP A 279 0.05 -25.90 -0.67
N SER A 280 -1.01 -25.20 -0.26
CA SER A 280 -0.97 -24.27 0.86
C SER A 280 -0.63 -24.96 2.20
N LYS A 281 -1.09 -26.22 2.40
CA LYS A 281 -0.80 -26.99 3.61
C LYS A 281 0.66 -27.45 3.67
N VAL A 282 1.23 -27.81 2.51
CA VAL A 282 2.66 -28.17 2.41
C VAL A 282 3.53 -26.95 2.71
N GLN A 283 3.20 -25.81 2.13
CA GLN A 283 3.91 -24.55 2.38
C GLN A 283 3.80 -24.09 3.85
N ALA A 284 2.64 -24.25 4.48
CA ALA A 284 2.44 -23.95 5.90
C ALA A 284 3.29 -24.87 6.80
N ARG A 285 3.39 -26.16 6.47
CA ARG A 285 4.28 -27.10 7.19
C ARG A 285 5.74 -26.72 7.02
N GLN A 286 6.14 -26.32 5.82
CA GLN A 286 7.50 -25.83 5.57
C GLN A 286 7.82 -24.61 6.42
N LEU A 287 6.90 -23.64 6.50
CA LEU A 287 7.08 -22.47 7.35
C LEU A 287 7.19 -22.84 8.83
N ALA A 288 6.31 -23.72 9.32
CA ALA A 288 6.34 -24.16 10.71
C ALA A 288 7.67 -24.85 11.06
N ALA A 289 8.23 -25.66 10.14
CA ALA A 289 9.53 -26.29 10.32
C ALA A 289 10.66 -25.26 10.40
N VAL A 290 10.69 -24.28 9.49
CA VAL A 290 11.67 -23.18 9.53
C VAL A 290 11.55 -22.38 10.83
N THR A 291 10.33 -22.09 11.26
CA THR A 291 10.07 -21.37 12.52
C THR A 291 10.57 -22.15 13.73
N ALA A 292 10.37 -23.47 13.79
CA ALA A 292 10.85 -24.31 14.88
C ALA A 292 12.39 -24.30 14.97
N ASP A 293 13.07 -24.41 13.81
CA ASP A 293 14.55 -24.36 13.74
C ASP A 293 15.10 -22.97 14.17
N GLU A 294 14.43 -21.88 13.79
CA GLU A 294 14.81 -20.53 14.24
C GLU A 294 14.66 -20.36 15.76
N LEU A 295 13.56 -20.83 16.34
CA LEU A 295 13.31 -20.76 17.78
C LEU A 295 14.33 -21.62 18.59
N GLU A 296 14.67 -22.79 18.08
CA GLU A 296 15.70 -23.64 18.70
C GLU A 296 17.07 -22.95 18.68
N ARG A 297 17.47 -22.36 17.57
CA ARG A 297 18.72 -21.59 17.48
C ARG A 297 18.75 -20.41 18.45
N GLN A 298 17.64 -19.68 18.60
CA GLN A 298 17.53 -18.56 19.53
C GLN A 298 17.68 -19.04 20.98
N SER A 299 17.03 -20.14 21.37
CA SER A 299 17.14 -20.71 22.71
C SER A 299 18.58 -21.12 23.06
N ILE A 300 19.28 -21.76 22.13
CA ILE A 300 20.68 -22.15 22.30
C ILE A 300 21.59 -20.92 22.46
N GLU A 301 21.33 -19.87 21.68
CA GLU A 301 22.13 -18.63 21.77
C GLU A 301 21.89 -17.90 23.10
N GLU A 302 20.65 -17.83 23.57
CA GLU A 302 20.33 -17.27 24.87
C GLU A 302 20.99 -18.02 26.01
N GLU A 303 21.00 -19.36 25.97
CA GLU A 303 21.68 -20.18 26.97
C GLU A 303 23.20 -19.91 26.98
N ARG A 304 23.82 -19.83 25.82
CA ARG A 304 25.24 -19.46 25.70
C ARG A 304 25.54 -18.08 26.27
N LEU A 305 24.66 -17.10 26.03
CA LEU A 305 24.84 -15.76 26.59
C LEU A 305 24.66 -15.74 28.13
N ARG A 306 23.72 -16.50 28.66
CA ARG A 306 23.55 -16.66 30.12
C ARG A 306 24.78 -17.31 30.79
N GLN A 307 25.31 -18.35 30.17
CA GLN A 307 26.54 -19.02 30.68
C GLN A 307 27.75 -18.07 30.67
N LYS A 308 27.93 -17.29 29.57
CA LYS A 308 29.02 -16.28 29.51
C LYS A 308 28.86 -15.18 30.57
N LYS A 309 27.64 -14.72 30.86
CA LYS A 309 27.39 -13.73 31.91
C LYS A 309 27.66 -14.30 33.30
N SER A 310 27.28 -15.54 33.58
CA SER A 310 27.57 -16.21 34.83
C SER A 310 29.07 -16.41 35.10
N GLN A 311 29.83 -16.81 34.05
CA GLN A 311 31.28 -16.93 34.13
C GLN A 311 31.98 -15.60 34.40
N ARG A 312 31.52 -14.49 33.81
CA ARG A 312 32.06 -13.15 34.05
C ARG A 312 31.73 -12.64 35.49
N GLY A 313 30.54 -12.95 36.02
CA GLY A 313 30.14 -12.57 37.38
C GLY A 313 30.94 -13.30 38.46
N ASN A 314 31.44 -14.50 38.18
CA ASN A 314 32.26 -15.28 39.11
C ASN A 314 33.75 -14.90 39.05
N MET A 315 34.20 -14.06 38.17
CA MET A 315 35.60 -13.57 38.04
C MET A 315 35.79 -12.16 38.61
N GLN A 316 34.76 -11.53 39.11
CA GLN A 316 34.78 -10.27 39.89
C GLN A 316 34.56 -10.55 41.37
#